data_d5e9741364821730f33f179550ad29dc
#
_entry.id   d5e9741364821730f33f179550ad29dc
#
_cell.length_a   1.000
_cell.length_b   1.000
_cell.length_c   1.000
_cell.angle_alpha   90.00
_cell.angle_beta   90.00
_cell.angle_gamma   90.00
#
_symmetry.space_group_name_H-M   'P 1'
#
loop_
_entity.id
_entity.type
_entity.pdbx_description
1 polymer ?
#
loop_
_entity_poly.entity_id
_entity_poly.type
_entity_poly.pdbx_seq_one_letter_code
_entity_poly.pdbx_strand_id
1 'polypeptide(L)'
;MFDSVEAVRFDREMSNGRTKPILINCERINGDEVEVVAKFSFGCDNSPNGLIREALAAMLAKDLGLPVPEPFLVSITPEFIASVENQAVLHLLKNSNKHGFGSHKLPDGFGVWTASSGRMSKKLEQEALEVFAFDAWLTNADRRIKNPNLLTDGRSFAIFDHEYTLMTDLNLGWQPPWIQGALAGF
;
A
#
# COMPACT_ATOMS: atom_id res chain seq x y z
N MET A 1 14.99 -7.96 0.24
CA MET A 1 14.57 -8.53 -1.07
C MET A 1 13.09 -8.81 -1.00
N PHE A 2 12.32 -8.52 -2.05
CA PHE A 2 10.90 -8.90 -2.10
C PHE A 2 10.75 -10.40 -2.17
N ASP A 3 9.80 -10.95 -1.41
CA ASP A 3 9.30 -12.27 -1.68
C ASP A 3 8.40 -12.22 -2.92
N SER A 4 8.64 -13.12 -3.87
CA SER A 4 7.80 -13.27 -5.05
C SER A 4 6.72 -14.29 -4.77
N VAL A 5 5.50 -13.98 -5.21
CA VAL A 5 4.35 -14.86 -5.14
C VAL A 5 3.64 -14.93 -6.48
N GLU A 6 3.01 -16.06 -6.79
CA GLU A 6 2.23 -16.25 -8.01
C GLU A 6 0.74 -16.21 -7.69
N ALA A 7 -0.01 -15.43 -8.46
CA ALA A 7 -1.46 -15.34 -8.30
C ALA A 7 -2.12 -16.65 -8.79
N VAL A 8 -2.90 -17.30 -7.91
CA VAL A 8 -3.58 -18.56 -8.20
C VAL A 8 -5.10 -18.44 -8.27
N ARG A 9 -5.69 -17.52 -7.52
CA ARG A 9 -7.14 -17.31 -7.50
C ARG A 9 -7.51 -15.87 -7.26
N PHE A 10 -8.43 -15.33 -8.05
CA PHE A 10 -9.09 -14.05 -7.78
C PHE A 10 -10.19 -14.25 -6.74
N ASP A 11 -10.27 -13.37 -5.77
CA ASP A 11 -11.28 -13.40 -4.72
C ASP A 11 -12.32 -12.29 -4.93
N ARG A 12 -11.89 -11.03 -4.85
CA ARG A 12 -12.79 -9.87 -5.04
C ARG A 12 -12.04 -8.58 -5.34
N GLU A 13 -12.76 -7.60 -5.85
CA GLU A 13 -12.30 -6.20 -5.85
C GLU A 13 -12.34 -5.63 -4.43
N MET A 14 -11.41 -4.74 -4.10
CA MET A 14 -11.49 -3.97 -2.87
C MET A 14 -12.45 -2.80 -3.08
N SER A 15 -13.34 -2.58 -2.11
CA SER A 15 -14.37 -1.53 -2.18
C SER A 15 -13.80 -0.11 -2.14
N ASN A 16 -12.60 0.06 -1.61
CA ASN A 16 -11.94 1.34 -1.45
C ASN A 16 -10.59 1.34 -2.19
N GLY A 17 -10.23 2.48 -2.74
CA GLY A 17 -8.98 2.70 -3.44
C GLY A 17 -9.16 3.10 -4.90
N ARG A 18 -8.57 4.26 -5.25
CA ARG A 18 -8.63 4.80 -6.62
C ARG A 18 -7.91 3.90 -7.63
N THR A 19 -6.86 3.23 -7.20
CA THR A 19 -6.05 2.30 -8.00
C THR A 19 -6.70 0.93 -8.22
N LYS A 20 -7.96 0.74 -7.76
CA LYS A 20 -8.73 -0.51 -7.90
C LYS A 20 -7.95 -1.76 -7.48
N PRO A 21 -7.46 -1.81 -6.23
CA PRO A 21 -6.74 -2.98 -5.76
C PRO A 21 -7.69 -4.18 -5.70
N ILE A 22 -7.13 -5.37 -5.90
CA ILE A 22 -7.87 -6.64 -5.83
C ILE A 22 -7.32 -7.54 -4.74
N LEU A 23 -8.19 -8.31 -4.12
CA LEU A 23 -7.80 -9.39 -3.22
C LEU A 23 -7.65 -10.68 -4.04
N ILE A 24 -6.49 -11.30 -3.91
CA ILE A 24 -6.14 -12.54 -4.59
C ILE A 24 -5.48 -13.51 -3.61
N ASN A 25 -5.63 -14.80 -3.87
CA ASN A 25 -4.80 -15.81 -3.26
C ASN A 25 -3.57 -16.03 -4.14
N CYS A 26 -2.43 -16.06 -3.50
CA CYS A 26 -1.13 -16.30 -4.14
C CYS A 26 -0.46 -17.50 -3.51
N GLU A 27 0.43 -18.13 -4.26
CA GLU A 27 1.30 -19.20 -3.79
C GLU A 27 2.74 -18.68 -3.66
N ARG A 28 3.38 -18.98 -2.53
CA ARG A 28 4.82 -18.74 -2.29
C ARG A 28 5.64 -19.84 -2.96
N ILE A 29 6.93 -19.60 -3.13
CA ILE A 29 7.88 -20.60 -3.69
C ILE A 29 7.90 -21.91 -2.90
N ASN A 30 7.61 -21.87 -1.61
CA ASN A 30 7.57 -23.06 -0.74
C ASN A 30 6.19 -23.79 -0.78
N GLY A 31 5.25 -23.32 -1.59
CA GLY A 31 3.91 -23.90 -1.72
C GLY A 31 2.87 -23.36 -0.71
N ASP A 32 3.24 -22.46 0.20
CA ASP A 32 2.28 -21.85 1.13
C ASP A 32 1.37 -20.86 0.43
N GLU A 33 0.07 -20.91 0.72
CA GLU A 33 -0.89 -19.92 0.25
C GLU A 33 -0.86 -18.64 1.11
N VAL A 34 -1.07 -17.50 0.47
CA VAL A 34 -1.16 -16.19 1.12
C VAL A 34 -2.20 -15.30 0.47
N GLU A 35 -3.04 -14.63 1.26
CA GLU A 35 -3.97 -13.62 0.78
C GLU A 35 -3.25 -12.28 0.58
N VAL A 36 -3.36 -11.74 -0.62
CA VAL A 36 -2.63 -10.54 -1.04
C VAL A 36 -3.59 -9.49 -1.59
N VAL A 37 -3.49 -8.27 -1.09
CA VAL A 37 -4.11 -7.09 -1.71
C VAL A 37 -3.14 -6.57 -2.76
N ALA A 38 -3.50 -6.74 -4.03
CA ALA A 38 -2.61 -6.49 -5.17
C ALA A 38 -3.03 -5.25 -5.98
N LYS A 39 -2.05 -4.48 -6.40
CA LYS A 39 -2.16 -3.36 -7.34
C LYS A 39 -1.41 -3.70 -8.63
N PHE A 40 -1.98 -3.30 -9.75
CA PHE A 40 -1.41 -3.53 -11.08
C PHE A 40 -1.25 -2.23 -11.85
N SER A 41 -0.28 -2.21 -12.77
CA SER A 41 0.18 -0.99 -13.42
C SER A 41 -0.91 -0.21 -14.14
N PHE A 42 -1.87 -0.84 -14.78
CA PHE A 42 -2.96 -0.16 -15.48
C PHE A 42 -3.95 0.56 -14.52
N GLY A 43 -4.00 0.14 -13.24
CA GLY A 43 -4.82 0.78 -12.20
C GLY A 43 -4.15 1.98 -11.53
N CYS A 44 -2.84 2.19 -11.70
CA CYS A 44 -2.10 3.27 -11.06
C CYS A 44 -2.10 4.54 -11.91
N ASP A 45 -2.25 5.70 -11.27
CA ASP A 45 -2.32 6.99 -11.97
C ASP A 45 -1.03 7.34 -12.72
N ASN A 46 0.11 6.98 -12.15
CA ASN A 46 1.46 7.21 -12.72
C ASN A 46 2.11 5.90 -13.19
N SER A 47 1.32 4.98 -13.73
CA SER A 47 1.79 3.68 -14.18
C SER A 47 2.94 3.77 -15.20
N PRO A 48 3.99 2.97 -15.07
CA PRO A 48 4.33 2.00 -14.02
C PRO A 48 5.05 2.62 -12.81
N ASN A 49 5.40 3.92 -12.87
CA ASN A 49 6.22 4.59 -11.85
C ASN A 49 5.53 4.62 -10.47
N GLY A 50 4.20 4.79 -10.41
CA GLY A 50 3.45 4.72 -9.17
C GLY A 50 3.63 3.37 -8.46
N LEU A 51 3.56 2.28 -9.24
CA LEU A 51 3.74 0.93 -8.71
C LEU A 51 5.17 0.68 -8.18
N ILE A 52 6.18 1.23 -8.87
CA ILE A 52 7.58 1.15 -8.43
C ILE A 52 7.79 1.93 -7.14
N ARG A 53 7.22 3.14 -7.02
CA ARG A 53 7.30 3.96 -5.81
C ARG A 53 6.63 3.26 -4.62
N GLU A 54 5.44 2.71 -4.82
CA GLU A 54 4.73 1.90 -3.83
C GLU A 54 5.62 0.77 -3.31
N ALA A 55 6.22 0.01 -4.24
CA ALA A 55 7.09 -1.09 -3.93
C ALA A 55 8.34 -0.66 -3.14
N LEU A 56 9.05 0.37 -3.62
CA LEU A 56 10.25 0.89 -2.96
C LEU A 56 9.95 1.42 -1.56
N ALA A 57 8.88 2.19 -1.40
CA ALA A 57 8.49 2.73 -0.10
C ALA A 57 8.11 1.62 0.89
N ALA A 58 7.35 0.61 0.46
CA ALA A 58 6.99 -0.53 1.30
C ALA A 58 8.23 -1.34 1.74
N MET A 59 9.23 -1.53 0.85
CA MET A 59 10.51 -2.17 1.22
C MET A 59 11.26 -1.36 2.27
N LEU A 60 11.43 -0.07 2.04
CA LEU A 60 12.13 0.82 2.97
C LEU A 60 11.42 0.83 4.33
N ALA A 61 10.08 0.89 4.34
CA ALA A 61 9.31 0.81 5.58
C ALA A 61 9.56 -0.51 6.32
N LYS A 62 9.54 -1.65 5.61
CA LYS A 62 9.84 -2.97 6.18
C LYS A 62 11.26 -3.03 6.75
N ASP A 63 12.26 -2.56 6.01
CA ASP A 63 13.67 -2.58 6.43
C ASP A 63 13.91 -1.68 7.65
N LEU A 64 13.16 -0.60 7.80
CA LEU A 64 13.17 0.28 8.98
C LEU A 64 12.34 -0.24 10.16
N GLY A 65 11.63 -1.36 10.00
CA GLY A 65 10.76 -1.93 11.05
C GLY A 65 9.47 -1.16 11.27
N LEU A 66 9.05 -0.33 10.30
CA LEU A 66 7.78 0.37 10.35
C LEU A 66 6.59 -0.59 10.15
N PRO A 67 5.41 -0.23 10.67
CA PRO A 67 4.23 -1.09 10.61
C PRO A 67 3.62 -1.13 9.19
N VAL A 68 4.27 -1.83 8.28
CA VAL A 68 3.81 -2.05 6.91
C VAL A 68 3.40 -3.52 6.74
N PRO A 69 2.27 -3.82 6.05
CA PRO A 69 1.95 -5.18 5.69
C PRO A 69 3.07 -5.79 4.83
N GLU A 70 3.34 -7.09 5.00
CA GLU A 70 4.40 -7.76 4.24
C GLU A 70 4.25 -7.51 2.74
N PRO A 71 5.27 -6.90 2.08
CA PRO A 71 5.21 -6.57 0.67
C PRO A 71 5.65 -7.74 -0.21
N PHE A 72 5.00 -7.91 -1.36
CA PHE A 72 5.24 -8.95 -2.35
C PHE A 72 5.39 -8.40 -3.76
N LEU A 73 6.22 -9.09 -4.56
CA LEU A 73 6.17 -9.02 -6.01
C LEU A 73 5.17 -10.08 -6.50
N VAL A 74 4.04 -9.65 -7.05
CA VAL A 74 2.98 -10.54 -7.52
C VAL A 74 3.16 -10.82 -9.01
N SER A 75 3.29 -12.09 -9.38
CA SER A 75 3.30 -12.53 -10.77
C SER A 75 1.92 -13.01 -11.18
N ILE A 76 1.48 -12.63 -12.39
CA ILE A 76 0.24 -13.14 -12.99
C ILE A 76 0.55 -13.93 -14.25
N THR A 77 -0.07 -15.10 -14.37
CA THR A 77 0.08 -15.99 -15.52
C THR A 77 -1.09 -15.84 -16.49
N PRO A 78 -0.95 -16.26 -17.76
CA PRO A 78 -2.08 -16.29 -18.68
C PRO A 78 -3.24 -17.16 -18.18
N GLU A 79 -2.94 -18.26 -17.47
CA GLU A 79 -3.90 -19.19 -16.89
C GLU A 79 -4.71 -18.50 -15.79
N PHE A 80 -4.03 -17.79 -14.89
CA PHE A 80 -4.70 -16.96 -13.87
C PHE A 80 -5.61 -15.91 -14.51
N ILE A 81 -5.12 -15.16 -15.51
CA ILE A 81 -5.92 -14.15 -16.21
C ILE A 81 -7.15 -14.80 -16.86
N ALA A 82 -7.02 -15.98 -17.48
CA ALA A 82 -8.12 -16.69 -18.11
C ALA A 82 -9.17 -17.20 -17.11
N SER A 83 -8.81 -17.45 -15.85
CA SER A 83 -9.72 -17.89 -14.79
C SER A 83 -10.59 -16.77 -14.19
N VAL A 84 -10.27 -15.50 -14.48
CA VAL A 84 -11.00 -14.34 -13.91
C VAL A 84 -12.26 -14.05 -14.71
N GLU A 85 -13.43 -14.24 -14.10
CA GLU A 85 -14.75 -13.99 -14.73
C GLU A 85 -15.15 -12.51 -14.71
N ASN A 86 -14.66 -11.74 -13.73
CA ASN A 86 -14.98 -10.32 -13.58
C ASN A 86 -14.36 -9.51 -14.72
N GLN A 87 -15.20 -8.93 -15.57
CA GLN A 87 -14.77 -8.21 -16.79
C GLN A 87 -13.92 -6.97 -16.51
N ALA A 88 -14.18 -6.24 -15.41
CA ALA A 88 -13.41 -5.06 -15.03
C ALA A 88 -11.99 -5.47 -14.59
N VAL A 89 -11.88 -6.52 -13.78
CA VAL A 89 -10.60 -7.08 -13.33
C VAL A 89 -9.85 -7.72 -14.50
N LEU A 90 -10.53 -8.45 -15.37
CA LEU A 90 -9.93 -9.01 -16.57
C LEU A 90 -9.34 -7.92 -17.48
N HIS A 91 -10.04 -6.79 -17.65
CA HIS A 91 -9.54 -5.63 -18.38
C HIS A 91 -8.31 -5.02 -17.71
N LEU A 92 -8.34 -4.85 -16.37
CA LEU A 92 -7.20 -4.38 -15.59
C LEU A 92 -5.96 -5.26 -15.81
N LEU A 93 -6.10 -6.57 -15.66
CA LEU A 93 -4.99 -7.52 -15.74
C LEU A 93 -4.41 -7.61 -17.15
N LYS A 94 -5.25 -7.67 -18.18
CA LYS A 94 -4.82 -7.75 -19.60
C LYS A 94 -4.03 -6.51 -20.06
N ASN A 95 -4.29 -5.35 -19.48
CA ASN A 95 -3.62 -4.09 -19.84
C ASN A 95 -2.47 -3.74 -18.87
N SER A 96 -2.23 -4.56 -17.87
CA SER A 96 -1.12 -4.38 -16.92
C SER A 96 0.11 -5.19 -17.30
N ASN A 97 1.25 -4.80 -16.73
CA ASN A 97 2.45 -5.62 -16.75
C ASN A 97 2.18 -6.93 -15.99
N LYS A 98 2.89 -8.00 -16.33
CA LYS A 98 2.75 -9.31 -15.67
C LYS A 98 3.24 -9.35 -14.22
N HIS A 99 3.80 -8.28 -13.72
CA HIS A 99 4.17 -8.13 -12.33
C HIS A 99 3.41 -6.96 -11.71
N GLY A 100 2.81 -7.22 -10.55
CA GLY A 100 2.14 -6.25 -9.70
C GLY A 100 2.86 -6.10 -8.35
N PHE A 101 2.44 -5.09 -7.59
CA PHE A 101 2.79 -4.94 -6.19
C PHE A 101 1.68 -5.53 -5.32
N GLY A 102 2.04 -6.28 -4.29
CA GLY A 102 1.09 -6.86 -3.34
C GLY A 102 1.47 -6.56 -1.89
N SER A 103 0.48 -6.50 -1.04
CA SER A 103 0.63 -6.44 0.41
C SER A 103 -0.16 -7.57 1.05
N HIS A 104 0.42 -8.23 2.06
CA HIS A 104 -0.29 -9.24 2.83
C HIS A 104 -1.61 -8.67 3.36
N LYS A 105 -2.71 -9.36 3.16
CA LYS A 105 -4.00 -8.96 3.73
C LYS A 105 -3.90 -8.94 5.24
N LEU A 106 -4.23 -7.81 5.84
CA LEU A 106 -4.27 -7.69 7.29
C LEU A 106 -5.38 -8.56 7.88
N PRO A 107 -5.21 -9.06 9.11
CA PRO A 107 -6.26 -9.74 9.84
C PRO A 107 -7.50 -8.87 10.01
N ASP A 108 -8.63 -9.51 10.24
CA ASP A 108 -9.87 -8.81 10.60
C ASP A 108 -9.68 -7.96 11.87
N GLY A 109 -10.35 -6.82 11.92
CA GLY A 109 -10.24 -5.87 13.02
C GLY A 109 -9.46 -4.60 12.73
N PHE A 110 -8.66 -4.57 11.64
CA PHE A 110 -8.06 -3.33 11.17
C PHE A 110 -9.11 -2.46 10.46
N GLY A 111 -9.25 -1.22 10.92
CA GLY A 111 -10.10 -0.20 10.30
C GLY A 111 -9.29 1.06 9.97
N VAL A 112 -9.86 1.93 9.14
CA VAL A 112 -9.21 3.21 8.81
C VAL A 112 -9.08 4.05 10.08
N TRP A 113 -7.87 4.47 10.37
CA TRP A 113 -7.63 5.40 11.47
C TRP A 113 -8.25 6.77 11.17
N THR A 114 -8.86 7.39 12.19
CA THR A 114 -9.40 8.75 12.10
C THR A 114 -8.96 9.54 13.32
N ALA A 115 -8.83 10.86 13.19
CA ALA A 115 -8.47 11.76 14.30
C ALA A 115 -9.46 11.70 15.48
N SER A 116 -10.69 11.19 15.27
CA SER A 116 -11.70 10.98 16.29
C SER A 116 -11.59 9.62 17.02
N SER A 117 -10.60 8.80 16.67
CA SER A 117 -10.44 7.43 17.23
C SER A 117 -10.06 7.39 18.73
N GLY A 118 -10.01 8.54 19.40
CA GLY A 118 -9.76 8.63 20.83
C GLY A 118 -8.29 8.87 21.20
N ARG A 119 -7.97 8.70 22.48
CA ARG A 119 -6.59 8.90 22.99
C ARG A 119 -5.71 7.72 22.59
N MET A 120 -4.60 8.03 21.91
CA MET A 120 -3.59 7.04 21.55
C MET A 120 -2.82 6.55 22.80
N SER A 121 -2.39 5.30 22.76
CA SER A 121 -1.39 4.79 23.71
C SER A 121 -0.03 5.37 23.37
N LYS A 122 0.91 5.38 24.36
CA LYS A 122 2.29 5.83 24.11
C LYS A 122 2.98 5.06 22.99
N LYS A 123 2.64 3.77 22.81
CA LYS A 123 3.14 2.95 21.70
C LYS A 123 2.68 3.49 20.36
N LEU A 124 1.37 3.75 20.23
CA LEU A 124 0.80 4.29 18.99
C LEU A 124 1.30 5.71 18.69
N GLU A 125 1.50 6.53 19.72
CA GLU A 125 2.14 7.86 19.56
C GLU A 125 3.57 7.75 18.99
N GLN A 126 4.35 6.79 19.48
CA GLN A 126 5.70 6.54 18.97
C GLN A 126 5.67 6.04 17.51
N GLU A 127 4.82 5.05 17.21
CA GLU A 127 4.64 4.55 15.82
C GLU A 127 4.19 5.68 14.88
N ALA A 128 3.29 6.56 15.32
CA ALA A 128 2.84 7.71 14.54
C ALA A 128 3.98 8.69 14.22
N LEU A 129 4.87 8.95 15.18
CA LEU A 129 6.04 9.80 14.97
C LEU A 129 7.04 9.16 13.97
N GLU A 130 7.24 7.87 14.05
CA GLU A 130 8.09 7.12 13.10
C GLU A 130 7.52 7.15 11.69
N VAL A 131 6.21 6.91 11.55
CA VAL A 131 5.51 7.03 10.26
C VAL A 131 5.59 8.45 9.71
N PHE A 132 5.40 9.46 10.56
CA PHE A 132 5.52 10.86 10.15
C PHE A 132 6.94 11.20 9.66
N ALA A 133 7.98 10.76 10.37
CA ALA A 133 9.36 10.96 9.94
C ALA A 133 9.67 10.26 8.61
N PHE A 134 9.13 9.07 8.41
CA PHE A 134 9.25 8.31 7.16
C PHE A 134 8.56 9.04 6.00
N ASP A 135 7.32 9.49 6.18
CA ASP A 135 6.59 10.25 5.15
C ASP A 135 7.31 11.55 4.79
N ALA A 136 7.85 12.26 5.79
CA ALA A 136 8.65 13.45 5.58
C ALA A 136 9.91 13.16 4.75
N TRP A 137 10.60 12.06 5.06
CA TRP A 137 11.81 11.64 4.33
C TRP A 137 11.51 11.26 2.89
N LEU A 138 10.42 10.51 2.66
CA LEU A 138 10.00 10.10 1.30
C LEU A 138 9.18 11.15 0.57
N THR A 139 8.95 12.32 1.17
CA THR A 139 8.09 13.38 0.61
C THR A 139 6.69 12.89 0.25
N ASN A 140 6.08 12.06 1.12
CA ASN A 140 4.74 11.53 0.93
C ASN A 140 3.69 12.64 1.10
N ALA A 141 3.16 13.17 0.01
CA ALA A 141 2.17 14.23 0.03
C ALA A 141 0.72 13.73 0.20
N ASP A 142 0.49 12.43 0.15
CA ASP A 142 -0.87 11.86 0.12
C ASP A 142 -1.38 11.43 1.49
N ARG A 143 -0.51 11.17 2.48
CA ARG A 143 -0.95 10.86 3.83
C ARG A 143 -1.40 12.13 4.55
N ARG A 144 -2.71 12.29 4.69
CA ARG A 144 -3.37 13.50 5.23
C ARG A 144 -4.57 13.09 6.10
N ILE A 145 -5.07 14.00 6.92
CA ILE A 145 -6.26 13.76 7.76
C ILE A 145 -7.43 13.20 6.97
N LYS A 146 -7.68 13.71 5.75
CA LYS A 146 -8.78 13.25 4.88
C LYS A 146 -8.47 11.97 4.13
N ASN A 147 -7.21 11.60 4.02
CA ASN A 147 -6.71 10.39 3.38
C ASN A 147 -5.55 9.83 4.20
N PRO A 148 -5.84 9.23 5.35
CA PRO A 148 -4.77 8.86 6.29
C PRO A 148 -3.87 7.72 5.75
N ASN A 149 -4.35 6.89 4.80
CA ASN A 149 -3.64 5.72 4.30
C ASN A 149 -3.00 4.91 5.45
N LEU A 150 -3.76 4.81 6.54
CA LEU A 150 -3.37 4.27 7.83
C LEU A 150 -4.51 3.46 8.39
N LEU A 151 -4.26 2.20 8.66
CA LEU A 151 -5.19 1.31 9.34
C LEU A 151 -4.74 1.08 10.78
N THR A 152 -5.67 0.73 11.66
CA THR A 152 -5.38 0.38 13.05
C THR A 152 -6.38 -0.63 13.59
N ASP A 153 -5.90 -1.48 14.49
CA ASP A 153 -6.70 -2.36 15.36
C ASP A 153 -6.84 -1.78 16.78
N GLY A 154 -6.38 -0.53 16.98
CA GLY A 154 -6.32 0.14 18.29
C GLY A 154 -5.06 -0.18 19.11
N ARG A 155 -4.19 -1.11 18.64
CA ARG A 155 -2.94 -1.53 19.31
C ARG A 155 -1.69 -1.29 18.47
N SER A 156 -1.86 -1.26 17.17
CA SER A 156 -0.82 -1.03 16.18
C SER A 156 -1.39 -0.30 14.97
N PHE A 157 -0.50 0.29 14.18
CA PHE A 157 -0.82 0.83 12.88
C PHE A 157 -0.44 -0.14 11.76
N ALA A 158 -0.96 0.12 10.56
CA ALA A 158 -0.48 -0.42 9.32
C ALA A 158 -0.56 0.66 8.24
N ILE A 159 0.59 1.00 7.65
CA ILE A 159 0.71 2.00 6.59
C ILE A 159 0.65 1.34 5.21
N PHE A 160 0.01 2.02 4.28
CA PHE A 160 -0.14 1.54 2.89
C PHE A 160 -0.29 2.76 1.96
N ASP A 161 -0.39 2.50 0.65
CA ASP A 161 -0.62 3.49 -0.39
C ASP A 161 0.47 4.57 -0.48
N HIS A 162 1.65 4.16 -0.94
CA HIS A 162 2.85 4.98 -1.05
C HIS A 162 3.14 5.46 -2.49
N GLU A 163 2.18 5.36 -3.40
CA GLU A 163 2.39 5.65 -4.83
C GLU A 163 2.81 7.11 -5.11
N TYR A 164 2.48 8.02 -4.18
CA TYR A 164 2.84 9.44 -4.27
C TYR A 164 4.10 9.83 -3.46
N THR A 165 4.92 8.85 -3.11
CA THR A 165 6.24 9.10 -2.52
C THR A 165 7.32 9.33 -3.58
N LEU A 166 8.46 9.87 -3.19
CA LEU A 166 9.65 10.06 -4.06
C LEU A 166 9.34 10.85 -5.35
N MET A 167 8.35 11.73 -5.30
CA MET A 167 7.93 12.56 -6.44
C MET A 167 8.77 13.85 -6.51
N THR A 168 10.06 13.70 -6.76
CA THR A 168 11.00 14.84 -6.80
C THR A 168 10.67 15.86 -7.89
N ASP A 169 10.04 15.41 -8.97
CA ASP A 169 9.71 16.25 -10.15
C ASP A 169 8.53 17.20 -9.90
N LEU A 170 7.70 16.91 -8.89
CA LEU A 170 6.50 17.69 -8.57
C LEU A 170 6.65 18.55 -7.31
N ASN A 171 7.82 18.53 -6.66
CA ASN A 171 8.03 19.20 -5.38
C ASN A 171 8.47 20.67 -5.49
N LEU A 172 7.99 21.41 -6.47
CA LEU A 172 8.22 22.86 -6.59
C LEU A 172 7.68 23.66 -5.38
N GLY A 173 6.81 23.07 -4.60
CA GLY A 173 6.24 23.67 -3.38
C GLY A 173 6.51 22.88 -2.09
N TRP A 174 7.43 21.90 -2.12
CA TRP A 174 7.73 21.15 -0.90
C TRP A 174 8.27 22.06 0.19
N GLN A 175 7.64 21.99 1.35
CA GLN A 175 8.11 22.65 2.55
C GLN A 175 8.43 21.58 3.61
N PRO A 176 9.55 21.72 4.33
CA PRO A 176 9.88 20.79 5.38
C PRO A 176 8.73 20.68 6.41
N PRO A 177 8.29 19.47 6.79
CA PRO A 177 7.17 19.28 7.71
C PRO A 177 7.43 19.84 9.14
N TRP A 178 8.68 20.13 9.48
CA TRP A 178 9.08 20.76 10.73
C TRP A 178 8.99 22.29 10.71
N ILE A 179 8.55 22.93 9.63
CA ILE A 179 8.23 24.35 9.64
C ILE A 179 6.95 24.58 10.46
N GLN A 180 6.99 25.62 11.31
CA GLN A 180 5.87 25.96 12.17
C GLN A 180 4.57 26.12 11.37
N GLY A 181 3.54 25.36 11.72
CA GLY A 181 2.26 25.32 11.02
C GLY A 181 2.10 24.18 10.00
N ALA A 182 3.18 23.53 9.54
CA ALA A 182 3.06 22.38 8.64
C ALA A 182 2.40 21.17 9.34
N LEU A 183 2.48 21.09 10.65
CA LEU A 183 1.87 20.06 11.50
C LEU A 183 0.43 20.36 11.93
N ALA A 184 -0.14 21.50 11.57
CA ALA A 184 -1.51 21.86 11.95
C ALA A 184 -2.57 20.95 11.33
N GLY A 185 -2.15 19.98 10.54
CA GLY A 185 -2.98 18.98 9.86
C GLY A 185 -2.81 17.53 10.36
N PHE A 186 -1.92 17.31 11.35
CA PHE A 186 -1.73 16.00 12.01
C PHE A 186 -2.38 15.95 13.38
#